data_7d9d8ea8ca11c198cc1001e7af6567e7
#
_entry.id   7d9d8ea8ca11c198cc1001e7af6567e7
#
_cell.length_a   1.000
_cell.length_b   1.000
_cell.length_c   1.000
_cell.angle_alpha   90.00
_cell.angle_beta   90.00
_cell.angle_gamma   90.00
#
_symmetry.space_group_name_H-M   'P 1'
#
loop_
_entity.id
_entity.type
_entity.pdbx_description
1 polymer ?
#
loop_
_entity_poly.entity_id
_entity_poly.type
_entity_poly.pdbx_seq_one_letter_code
_entity_poly.pdbx_strand_id
1 'polypeptide(L)'
;MYEIRFHGRGGQGAVMAAQTLAEAAVIEGNYAVAFPFFGAERRGAPVLAFTRIDARKIYSKTQVYAPDCVVVLDDSLLDTIDVVSGLKPEGTVIINSREKPEDIDLGVSVPTATVNATSVALEILKAPITNTAILGAFAKATGVVKIESLEEAIKRRFGEKLGEKIGERNALAARTAYESTVIGKSKGIKKLEPKKQWLPAYQELPVGGFLVEGKTEAGLIGPGSFIENKVSGWATFRPVRDREKCTMCLLCWFYCPEGTIVRVSDKGDLMTNYDYCKGCGVCANECPVDAIKMVRARV
;
A
#
# COMPACT_ATOMS: atom_id res chain seq x y z
N MET A 1 23.51 3.54 12.32
CA MET A 1 22.23 4.09 11.82
C MET A 1 21.52 3.00 11.06
N TYR A 2 20.28 2.71 11.40
CA TYR A 2 19.41 1.72 10.74
C TYR A 2 18.39 2.47 9.88
N GLU A 3 18.29 2.15 8.61
CA GLU A 3 17.52 2.88 7.62
C GLU A 3 16.38 2.01 7.06
N ILE A 4 15.17 2.51 7.13
CA ILE A 4 13.96 1.79 6.76
C ILE A 4 13.23 2.55 5.63
N ARG A 5 12.80 1.83 4.61
CA ARG A 5 11.98 2.33 3.51
C ARG A 5 10.64 1.63 3.49
N PHE A 6 9.57 2.39 3.60
CA PHE A 6 8.20 1.91 3.53
C PHE A 6 7.65 2.13 2.13
N HIS A 7 7.11 1.09 1.54
CA HIS A 7 6.33 1.11 0.33
C HIS A 7 4.86 0.85 0.65
N GLY A 8 3.99 1.74 0.20
CA GLY A 8 2.55 1.60 0.38
C GLY A 8 1.80 2.29 -0.74
N ARG A 9 0.48 2.35 -0.59
CA ARG A 9 -0.37 3.15 -1.46
C ARG A 9 -0.96 4.31 -0.68
N GLY A 10 -1.25 5.41 -1.36
CA GLY A 10 -1.91 6.58 -0.77
C GLY A 10 -3.20 6.16 -0.02
N GLY A 11 -3.27 6.49 1.26
CA GLY A 11 -4.35 6.10 2.16
C GLY A 11 -4.11 4.84 3.00
N GLN A 12 -3.06 4.05 2.78
CA GLN A 12 -2.72 2.88 3.60
C GLN A 12 -1.95 3.21 4.87
N GLY A 13 -1.50 4.46 5.03
CA GLY A 13 -0.85 4.94 6.25
C GLY A 13 0.64 4.60 6.36
N ALA A 14 1.38 4.49 5.25
CA ALA A 14 2.83 4.27 5.25
C ALA A 14 3.59 5.35 6.06
N VAL A 15 3.20 6.61 5.92
CA VAL A 15 3.76 7.72 6.71
C VAL A 15 3.48 7.58 8.19
N MET A 16 2.25 7.16 8.55
CA MET A 16 1.86 6.90 9.94
C MET A 16 2.68 5.75 10.54
N ALA A 17 2.89 4.68 9.78
CA ALA A 17 3.73 3.56 10.19
C ALA A 17 5.17 4.02 10.46
N ALA A 18 5.76 4.76 9.52
CA ALA A 18 7.11 5.29 9.66
C ALA A 18 7.28 6.18 10.91
N GLN A 19 6.31 7.06 11.16
CA GLN A 19 6.32 7.94 12.31
C GLN A 19 6.10 7.20 13.65
N THR A 20 5.17 6.23 13.67
CA THR A 20 4.94 5.41 14.89
C THR A 20 6.16 4.57 15.23
N LEU A 21 6.85 4.03 14.24
CA LEU A 21 8.10 3.32 14.46
C LEU A 21 9.20 4.23 15.05
N ALA A 22 9.30 5.47 14.54
CA ALA A 22 10.23 6.45 15.11
C ALA A 22 9.91 6.79 16.57
N GLU A 23 8.64 6.94 16.93
CA GLU A 23 8.21 7.15 18.32
C GLU A 23 8.58 5.96 19.20
N ALA A 24 8.39 4.72 18.75
CA ALA A 24 8.78 3.52 19.49
C ALA A 24 10.30 3.49 19.75
N ALA A 25 11.11 3.84 18.75
CA ALA A 25 12.57 3.93 18.93
C ALA A 25 12.98 5.01 19.91
N VAL A 26 12.26 6.14 19.94
CA VAL A 26 12.53 7.22 20.93
C VAL A 26 12.16 6.79 22.36
N ILE A 27 11.10 6.01 22.55
CA ILE A 27 10.75 5.43 23.85
C ILE A 27 11.89 4.56 24.39
N GLU A 28 12.64 3.89 23.51
CA GLU A 28 13.82 3.09 23.88
C GLU A 28 15.11 3.92 24.07
N GLY A 29 15.01 5.26 23.97
CA GLY A 29 16.16 6.15 24.16
C GLY A 29 17.02 6.36 22.92
N ASN A 30 16.58 5.89 21.74
CA ASN A 30 17.26 6.15 20.49
C ASN A 30 16.86 7.49 19.88
N TYR A 31 17.68 8.01 18.97
CA TYR A 31 17.29 9.10 18.07
C TYR A 31 16.61 8.50 16.85
N ALA A 32 15.49 9.08 16.45
CA ALA A 32 14.77 8.66 15.25
C ALA A 32 14.27 9.85 14.44
N VAL A 33 14.23 9.69 13.12
CA VAL A 33 13.66 10.65 12.18
C VAL A 33 12.78 9.89 11.21
N ALA A 34 11.53 10.33 11.08
CA ALA A 34 10.61 9.79 10.07
C ALA A 34 10.08 10.91 9.18
N PHE A 35 10.05 10.67 7.89
CA PHE A 35 9.57 11.65 6.91
C PHE A 35 8.97 10.96 5.69
N PRO A 36 7.93 11.58 5.09
CA PRO A 36 7.36 11.11 3.84
C PRO A 36 8.19 11.57 2.65
N PHE A 37 8.03 10.87 1.56
CA PHE A 37 8.37 11.39 0.25
C PHE A 37 7.06 11.63 -0.51
N PHE A 38 6.75 12.91 -0.72
CA PHE A 38 5.56 13.32 -1.44
C PHE A 38 5.90 13.61 -2.90
N GLY A 39 5.12 13.07 -3.81
CA GLY A 39 5.06 13.43 -5.20
C GLY A 39 3.65 13.92 -5.56
N ALA A 40 3.19 13.66 -6.78
CA ALA A 40 1.83 13.99 -7.23
C ALA A 40 0.83 12.88 -6.84
N GLU A 41 0.95 12.33 -5.61
CA GLU A 41 0.20 11.16 -5.19
C GLU A 41 -1.29 11.46 -5.05
N ARG A 42 -2.08 10.58 -5.66
CA ARG A 42 -3.51 10.44 -5.41
C ARG A 42 -3.76 9.22 -4.53
N ARG A 43 -4.92 9.13 -3.93
CA ARG A 43 -5.35 7.94 -3.18
C ARG A 43 -5.14 6.68 -4.03
N GLY A 44 -4.41 5.70 -3.48
CA GLY A 44 -4.07 4.45 -4.13
C GLY A 44 -2.79 4.45 -4.97
N ALA A 45 -2.21 5.61 -5.31
CA ALA A 45 -0.90 5.67 -5.97
C ALA A 45 0.22 5.18 -5.03
N PRO A 46 1.33 4.63 -5.58
CA PRO A 46 2.49 4.25 -4.77
C PRO A 46 3.07 5.43 -4.00
N VAL A 47 3.35 5.24 -2.72
CA VAL A 47 3.95 6.25 -1.84
C VAL A 47 5.12 5.66 -1.08
N LEU A 48 6.09 6.51 -0.75
CA LEU A 48 7.25 6.17 0.06
C LEU A 48 7.22 6.93 1.39
N ALA A 49 7.71 6.26 2.43
CA ALA A 49 8.06 6.90 3.68
C ALA A 49 9.35 6.28 4.21
N PHE A 50 10.07 7.03 5.03
CA PHE A 50 11.37 6.64 5.53
C PHE A 50 11.44 6.81 7.04
N THR A 51 12.18 5.91 7.69
CA THR A 51 12.56 6.05 9.09
C THR A 51 14.05 5.77 9.23
N ARG A 52 14.73 6.56 10.03
CA ARG A 52 16.12 6.34 10.46
C ARG A 52 16.15 6.24 11.96
N ILE A 53 16.90 5.28 12.49
CA ILE A 53 17.08 5.03 13.92
C ILE A 53 18.60 4.94 14.22
N ASP A 54 19.09 5.65 15.23
CA ASP A 54 20.49 5.61 15.63
C ASP A 54 20.60 5.91 17.14
N ALA A 55 21.65 5.41 17.77
CA ALA A 55 22.01 5.81 19.13
C ALA A 55 22.52 7.27 19.22
N ARG A 56 22.88 7.88 18.09
CA ARG A 56 23.37 9.25 17.99
C ARG A 56 22.41 10.13 17.18
N LYS A 57 22.46 11.43 17.42
CA LYS A 57 21.61 12.41 16.76
C LYS A 57 21.71 12.34 15.24
N ILE A 58 20.56 12.26 14.56
CA ILE A 58 20.43 12.12 13.12
C ILE A 58 20.18 13.50 12.51
N TYR A 59 21.05 13.90 11.58
CA TYR A 59 20.93 15.18 10.85
C TYR A 59 20.41 14.99 9.42
N SER A 60 20.59 13.79 8.83
CA SER A 60 20.20 13.50 7.45
C SER A 60 18.69 13.36 7.32
N LYS A 61 18.12 14.12 6.37
CA LYS A 61 16.70 14.05 5.96
C LYS A 61 16.53 13.71 4.48
N THR A 62 17.59 13.23 3.83
CA THR A 62 17.55 12.76 2.44
C THR A 62 16.79 11.44 2.34
N GLN A 63 16.34 11.10 1.14
CA GLN A 63 15.76 9.77 0.87
C GLN A 63 16.71 8.65 1.28
N VAL A 64 16.14 7.49 1.61
CA VAL A 64 16.91 6.27 1.90
C VAL A 64 17.08 5.48 0.61
N TYR A 65 18.28 5.53 0.05
CA TYR A 65 18.63 4.82 -1.19
C TYR A 65 19.15 3.41 -0.93
N ALA A 66 19.83 3.19 0.20
CA ALA A 66 20.37 1.89 0.61
C ALA A 66 19.78 1.46 1.96
N PRO A 67 18.51 0.98 2.00
CA PRO A 67 17.85 0.60 3.23
C PRO A 67 18.44 -0.68 3.85
N ASP A 68 18.42 -0.73 5.19
CA ASP A 68 18.63 -1.97 5.94
C ASP A 68 17.37 -2.82 5.98
N CYS A 69 16.20 -2.17 5.90
CA CYS A 69 14.92 -2.86 5.87
C CYS A 69 13.95 -2.17 4.91
N VAL A 70 13.21 -2.99 4.16
CA VAL A 70 12.10 -2.56 3.31
C VAL A 70 10.81 -3.12 3.87
N VAL A 71 9.79 -2.27 4.04
CA VAL A 71 8.46 -2.65 4.51
C VAL A 71 7.44 -2.38 3.41
N VAL A 72 6.73 -3.41 2.98
CA VAL A 72 5.74 -3.35 1.89
C VAL A 72 4.35 -3.56 2.48
N LEU A 73 3.52 -2.51 2.47
CA LEU A 73 2.17 -2.52 3.01
C LEU A 73 1.15 -3.18 2.07
N ASP A 74 1.50 -3.34 0.80
CA ASP A 74 0.63 -3.90 -0.24
C ASP A 74 1.47 -4.75 -1.21
N ASP A 75 1.25 -6.06 -1.22
CA ASP A 75 1.99 -7.02 -2.05
C ASP A 75 1.82 -6.78 -3.55
N SER A 76 0.73 -6.13 -3.98
CA SER A 76 0.56 -5.76 -5.39
C SER A 76 1.59 -4.76 -5.92
N LEU A 77 2.37 -4.13 -5.03
CA LEU A 77 3.48 -3.27 -5.43
C LEU A 77 4.66 -4.07 -5.98
N LEU A 78 4.79 -5.35 -5.61
CA LEU A 78 5.84 -6.25 -6.09
C LEU A 78 5.79 -6.48 -7.61
N ASP A 79 4.62 -6.31 -8.22
CA ASP A 79 4.43 -6.47 -9.66
C ASP A 79 4.82 -5.22 -10.47
N THR A 80 4.87 -4.06 -9.80
CA THR A 80 4.99 -2.77 -10.48
C THR A 80 6.22 -1.98 -10.09
N ILE A 81 6.81 -2.29 -8.93
CA ILE A 81 7.94 -1.55 -8.36
C ILE A 81 9.01 -2.52 -7.93
N ASP A 82 10.27 -2.21 -8.23
CA ASP A 82 11.41 -2.87 -7.63
C ASP A 82 11.60 -2.38 -6.18
N VAL A 83 10.90 -3.05 -5.26
CA VAL A 83 10.93 -2.69 -3.84
C VAL A 83 12.27 -2.99 -3.17
N VAL A 84 13.08 -3.89 -3.76
CA VAL A 84 14.38 -4.28 -3.22
C VAL A 84 15.54 -3.46 -3.78
N SER A 85 15.26 -2.54 -4.70
CA SER A 85 16.29 -1.66 -5.28
C SER A 85 17.12 -0.97 -4.18
N GLY A 86 18.42 -1.15 -4.22
CA GLY A 86 19.36 -0.58 -3.24
C GLY A 86 19.32 -1.22 -1.86
N LEU A 87 18.54 -2.29 -1.62
CA LEU A 87 18.57 -3.03 -0.35
C LEU A 87 19.97 -3.52 -0.06
N LYS A 88 20.46 -3.32 1.18
CA LYS A 88 21.78 -3.79 1.61
C LYS A 88 21.85 -5.33 1.53
N PRO A 89 23.05 -5.93 1.36
CA PRO A 89 23.19 -7.38 1.20
C PRO A 89 22.57 -8.22 2.33
N GLU A 90 22.59 -7.70 3.55
CA GLU A 90 21.99 -8.34 4.73
C GLU A 90 20.63 -7.72 5.10
N GLY A 91 20.08 -6.93 4.22
CA GLY A 91 18.81 -6.24 4.44
C GLY A 91 17.63 -7.22 4.49
N THR A 92 16.59 -6.82 5.20
CA THR A 92 15.38 -7.61 5.42
C THR A 92 14.19 -6.98 4.68
N VAL A 93 13.32 -7.80 4.11
CA VAL A 93 12.06 -7.36 3.50
C VAL A 93 10.88 -7.85 4.32
N ILE A 94 9.93 -6.97 4.62
CA ILE A 94 8.72 -7.29 5.38
C ILE A 94 7.52 -6.98 4.49
N ILE A 95 6.65 -7.96 4.29
CA ILE A 95 5.57 -7.86 3.31
C ILE A 95 4.23 -8.21 3.95
N ASN A 96 3.25 -7.34 3.73
CA ASN A 96 1.85 -7.67 4.01
C ASN A 96 1.35 -8.59 2.90
N SER A 97 1.44 -9.88 3.10
CA SER A 97 0.97 -10.90 2.17
C SER A 97 0.40 -12.10 2.90
N ARG A 98 -0.39 -12.91 2.20
CA ARG A 98 -0.89 -14.22 2.64
C ARG A 98 0.08 -15.35 2.32
N GLU A 99 0.99 -15.10 1.40
CA GLU A 99 1.98 -16.07 0.95
C GLU A 99 3.08 -16.22 1.98
N LYS A 100 3.71 -17.38 2.00
CA LYS A 100 4.91 -17.61 2.81
C LYS A 100 6.11 -16.91 2.16
N PRO A 101 7.15 -16.58 2.94
CA PRO A 101 8.37 -15.97 2.38
C PRO A 101 8.95 -16.74 1.19
N GLU A 102 8.92 -18.09 1.27
CA GLU A 102 9.45 -18.99 0.26
C GLU A 102 8.65 -18.97 -1.05
N ASP A 103 7.43 -18.46 -1.05
CA ASP A 103 6.58 -18.37 -2.24
C ASP A 103 6.68 -17.02 -2.95
N ILE A 104 7.20 -16.00 -2.26
CA ILE A 104 7.40 -14.66 -2.81
C ILE A 104 8.68 -14.58 -3.64
N ASP A 105 8.54 -14.08 -4.87
CA ASP A 105 9.68 -13.86 -5.77
C ASP A 105 10.02 -12.37 -5.86
N LEU A 106 11.14 -11.98 -5.27
CA LEU A 106 11.68 -10.61 -5.29
C LEU A 106 12.78 -10.41 -6.35
N GLY A 107 13.10 -11.45 -7.14
CA GLY A 107 14.25 -11.43 -8.05
C GLY A 107 15.60 -11.57 -7.35
N VAL A 108 15.62 -11.52 -6.03
CA VAL A 108 16.78 -11.77 -5.16
C VAL A 108 16.34 -12.58 -3.95
N SER A 109 17.22 -13.49 -3.49
CA SER A 109 16.95 -14.27 -2.28
C SER A 109 17.49 -13.53 -1.08
N VAL A 110 16.58 -12.93 -0.29
CA VAL A 110 16.91 -12.12 0.90
C VAL A 110 16.08 -12.55 2.10
N PRO A 111 16.53 -12.25 3.33
CA PRO A 111 15.70 -12.40 4.53
C PRO A 111 14.36 -11.73 4.33
N THR A 112 13.28 -12.47 4.46
CA THR A 112 11.92 -11.99 4.18
C THR A 112 10.98 -12.42 5.29
N ALA A 113 10.16 -11.51 5.76
CA ALA A 113 9.09 -11.79 6.70
C ALA A 113 7.72 -11.46 6.06
N THR A 114 6.76 -12.34 6.24
CA THR A 114 5.39 -12.13 5.75
C THR A 114 4.37 -12.19 6.88
N VAL A 115 3.35 -11.38 6.76
CA VAL A 115 2.20 -11.37 7.66
C VAL A 115 0.96 -10.95 6.90
N ASN A 116 -0.18 -11.57 7.15
CA ASN A 116 -1.46 -11.11 6.61
C ASN A 116 -2.02 -9.96 7.48
N ALA A 117 -1.33 -8.82 7.46
CA ALA A 117 -1.72 -7.63 8.23
C ALA A 117 -3.12 -7.13 7.86
N THR A 118 -3.55 -7.35 6.61
CA THR A 118 -4.90 -6.98 6.16
C THR A 118 -5.97 -7.79 6.88
N SER A 119 -5.79 -9.09 7.06
CA SER A 119 -6.75 -9.93 7.80
C SER A 119 -6.77 -9.56 9.27
N VAL A 120 -5.61 -9.37 9.89
CA VAL A 120 -5.50 -8.91 11.29
C VAL A 120 -6.22 -7.58 11.49
N ALA A 121 -6.00 -6.60 10.60
CA ALA A 121 -6.66 -5.31 10.67
C ALA A 121 -8.18 -5.41 10.49
N LEU A 122 -8.67 -6.22 9.55
CA LEU A 122 -10.11 -6.44 9.37
C LEU A 122 -10.78 -7.11 10.56
N GLU A 123 -10.11 -8.06 11.19
CA GLU A 123 -10.61 -8.77 12.35
C GLU A 123 -10.67 -7.87 13.59
N ILE A 124 -9.60 -7.15 13.89
CA ILE A 124 -9.46 -6.37 15.13
C ILE A 124 -9.99 -4.95 14.98
N LEU A 125 -9.61 -4.25 13.90
CA LEU A 125 -9.94 -2.83 13.68
C LEU A 125 -11.25 -2.65 12.91
N LYS A 126 -11.78 -3.71 12.28
CA LYS A 126 -12.93 -3.69 11.36
C LYS A 126 -12.72 -2.78 10.14
N ALA A 127 -11.45 -2.48 9.81
CA ALA A 127 -11.06 -1.66 8.69
C ALA A 127 -9.73 -2.18 8.10
N PRO A 128 -9.48 -2.03 6.79
CA PRO A 128 -8.27 -2.52 6.14
C PRO A 128 -7.07 -1.57 6.37
N ILE A 129 -6.82 -1.19 7.62
CA ILE A 129 -5.76 -0.26 8.01
C ILE A 129 -4.57 -1.07 8.55
N THR A 130 -3.61 -1.35 7.69
CA THR A 130 -2.51 -2.29 7.96
C THR A 130 -1.29 -1.66 8.62
N ASN A 131 -1.25 -0.33 8.75
CA ASN A 131 -0.09 0.44 9.17
C ASN A 131 0.45 0.08 10.56
N THR A 132 -0.40 -0.23 11.53
CA THR A 132 0.03 -0.66 12.87
C THR A 132 0.36 -2.14 12.90
N ALA A 133 -0.44 -2.98 12.24
CA ALA A 133 -0.20 -4.42 12.20
C ALA A 133 1.16 -4.77 11.57
N ILE A 134 1.54 -4.13 10.44
CA ILE A 134 2.81 -4.41 9.76
C ILE A 134 4.03 -4.08 10.65
N LEU A 135 3.89 -3.14 11.58
CA LEU A 135 4.96 -2.79 12.52
C LEU A 135 5.22 -3.90 13.54
N GLY A 136 4.22 -4.70 13.88
CA GLY A 136 4.41 -5.92 14.68
C GLY A 136 5.33 -6.91 13.96
N ALA A 137 5.11 -7.13 12.67
CA ALA A 137 6.00 -7.95 11.84
C ALA A 137 7.43 -7.36 11.76
N PHE A 138 7.55 -6.03 11.67
CA PHE A 138 8.84 -5.34 11.71
C PHE A 138 9.58 -5.64 13.01
N ALA A 139 8.93 -5.47 14.16
CA ALA A 139 9.54 -5.73 15.47
C ALA A 139 10.04 -7.17 15.58
N LYS A 140 9.25 -8.15 15.12
CA LYS A 140 9.64 -9.58 15.14
C LYS A 140 10.80 -9.90 14.22
N ALA A 141 10.77 -9.38 13.00
CA ALA A 141 11.74 -9.74 11.97
C ALA A 141 13.12 -9.08 12.18
N THR A 142 13.14 -7.87 12.75
CA THR A 142 14.37 -7.09 12.86
C THR A 142 14.92 -6.98 14.29
N GLY A 143 14.08 -7.04 15.29
CA GLY A 143 14.46 -6.79 16.68
C GLY A 143 14.99 -5.37 16.96
N VAL A 144 14.85 -4.44 16.01
CA VAL A 144 15.34 -3.04 16.12
C VAL A 144 14.58 -2.25 17.17
N VAL A 145 13.30 -2.56 17.36
CA VAL A 145 12.45 -2.05 18.45
C VAL A 145 11.73 -3.21 19.12
N LYS A 146 11.50 -3.10 20.41
CA LYS A 146 10.74 -4.07 21.18
C LYS A 146 9.24 -3.91 20.87
N ILE A 147 8.51 -5.01 20.92
CA ILE A 147 7.06 -4.97 20.70
C ILE A 147 6.34 -4.15 21.76
N GLU A 148 6.83 -4.16 23.02
CA GLU A 148 6.27 -3.39 24.12
C GLU A 148 6.38 -1.88 23.88
N SER A 149 7.53 -1.40 23.43
CA SER A 149 7.76 0.01 23.08
C SER A 149 6.92 0.44 21.89
N LEU A 150 6.73 -0.47 20.94
CA LEU A 150 5.85 -0.24 19.78
C LEU A 150 4.38 -0.13 20.20
N GLU A 151 3.90 -1.01 21.09
CA GLU A 151 2.54 -0.93 21.63
C GLU A 151 2.29 0.37 22.39
N GLU A 152 3.27 0.81 23.19
CA GLU A 152 3.20 2.08 23.91
C GLU A 152 3.08 3.27 22.93
N ALA A 153 3.93 3.31 21.90
CA ALA A 153 3.89 4.35 20.88
C ALA A 153 2.53 4.35 20.14
N ILE A 154 2.01 3.18 19.81
CA ILE A 154 0.70 3.02 19.16
C ILE A 154 -0.42 3.54 20.08
N LYS A 155 -0.46 3.10 21.32
CA LYS A 155 -1.49 3.52 22.29
C LYS A 155 -1.48 5.03 22.49
N ARG A 156 -0.31 5.61 22.66
CA ARG A 156 -0.14 7.06 22.81
C ARG A 156 -0.64 7.79 21.56
N ARG A 157 -0.13 7.44 20.39
CA ARG A 157 -0.43 8.15 19.13
C ARG A 157 -1.89 8.08 18.71
N PHE A 158 -2.49 6.90 18.78
CA PHE A 158 -3.86 6.67 18.36
C PHE A 158 -4.86 6.92 19.50
N GLY A 159 -4.48 6.66 20.76
CA GLY A 159 -5.31 6.92 21.92
C GLY A 159 -5.58 8.41 22.13
N GLU A 160 -4.56 9.25 22.05
CA GLU A 160 -4.70 10.70 22.19
C GLU A 160 -5.59 11.34 21.12
N LYS A 161 -5.57 10.80 19.88
CA LYS A 161 -6.30 11.38 18.74
C LYS A 161 -7.69 10.81 18.51
N LEU A 162 -7.85 9.50 18.75
CA LEU A 162 -9.03 8.74 18.33
C LEU A 162 -9.74 8.06 19.51
N GLY A 163 -9.19 8.17 20.71
CA GLY A 163 -9.70 7.56 21.93
C GLY A 163 -8.96 6.27 22.31
N GLU A 164 -8.86 6.05 23.63
CA GLU A 164 -8.06 4.98 24.26
C GLU A 164 -8.36 3.59 23.70
N LYS A 165 -9.65 3.24 23.53
CA LYS A 165 -10.08 1.96 22.94
C LYS A 165 -9.53 1.71 21.54
N ILE A 166 -9.39 2.78 20.73
CA ILE A 166 -8.83 2.66 19.37
C ILE A 166 -7.31 2.44 19.47
N GLY A 167 -6.64 3.13 20.40
CA GLY A 167 -5.23 2.91 20.68
C GLY A 167 -4.93 1.46 21.09
N GLU A 168 -5.71 0.92 22.04
CA GLU A 168 -5.59 -0.47 22.49
C GLU A 168 -5.81 -1.48 21.36
N ARG A 169 -6.84 -1.29 20.53
CA ARG A 169 -7.12 -2.18 19.38
C ARG A 169 -5.99 -2.15 18.36
N ASN A 170 -5.40 -0.99 18.10
CA ASN A 170 -4.27 -0.88 17.19
C ASN A 170 -3.01 -1.55 17.77
N ALA A 171 -2.77 -1.44 19.08
CA ALA A 171 -1.68 -2.15 19.75
C ALA A 171 -1.90 -3.68 19.71
N LEU A 172 -3.14 -4.13 19.95
CA LEU A 172 -3.51 -5.55 19.81
C LEU A 172 -3.27 -6.05 18.38
N ALA A 173 -3.62 -5.27 17.36
CA ALA A 173 -3.36 -5.64 15.96
C ALA A 173 -1.85 -5.79 15.68
N ALA A 174 -1.00 -4.93 16.25
CA ALA A 174 0.45 -5.05 16.15
C ALA A 174 0.96 -6.32 16.85
N ARG A 175 0.48 -6.63 18.08
CA ARG A 175 0.84 -7.85 18.82
C ARG A 175 0.42 -9.11 18.07
N THR A 176 -0.79 -9.18 17.58
CA THR A 176 -1.30 -10.31 16.79
C THR A 176 -0.48 -10.52 15.52
N ALA A 177 -0.13 -9.45 14.84
CA ALA A 177 0.72 -9.52 13.65
C ALA A 177 2.16 -9.95 14.00
N TYR A 178 2.71 -9.47 15.12
CA TYR A 178 4.00 -9.95 15.66
C TYR A 178 3.98 -11.48 15.83
N GLU A 179 2.98 -12.02 16.48
CA GLU A 179 2.86 -13.46 16.77
C GLU A 179 2.69 -14.28 15.50
N SER A 180 1.88 -13.83 14.55
CA SER A 180 1.54 -14.52 13.31
C SER A 180 2.54 -14.32 12.15
N THR A 181 3.57 -13.51 12.33
CA THR A 181 4.60 -13.27 11.30
C THR A 181 5.42 -14.53 11.03
N VAL A 182 5.59 -14.87 9.77
CA VAL A 182 6.46 -15.95 9.30
C VAL A 182 7.76 -15.35 8.77
N ILE A 183 8.89 -15.91 9.19
CA ILE A 183 10.23 -15.48 8.79
C ILE A 183 10.86 -16.57 7.93
N GLY A 184 11.45 -16.19 6.79
CA GLY A 184 12.10 -17.10 5.84
C GLY A 184 12.99 -16.35 4.86
N LYS A 185 13.07 -16.83 3.64
CA LYS A 185 13.79 -16.18 2.54
C LYS A 185 12.92 -16.17 1.28
N SER A 186 12.99 -15.09 0.53
CA SER A 186 12.32 -14.97 -0.77
C SER A 186 13.00 -15.80 -1.85
N LYS A 187 12.27 -16.05 -2.95
CA LYS A 187 12.84 -16.58 -4.20
C LYS A 187 13.62 -15.48 -4.93
N GLY A 188 14.65 -15.89 -5.65
CA GLY A 188 15.47 -15.03 -6.49
C GLY A 188 15.41 -15.40 -7.97
N ILE A 189 14.21 -15.68 -8.50
CA ILE A 189 14.03 -16.20 -9.87
C ILE A 189 13.68 -15.07 -10.85
N LYS A 190 12.89 -14.08 -10.40
CA LYS A 190 12.40 -12.99 -11.24
C LYS A 190 13.56 -12.10 -11.67
N LYS A 191 13.98 -12.19 -12.91
CA LYS A 191 14.77 -11.13 -13.51
C LYS A 191 13.82 -9.97 -13.78
N LEU A 192 13.86 -8.94 -12.94
CA LEU A 192 13.32 -7.64 -13.30
C LEU A 192 14.15 -7.16 -14.49
N GLU A 193 13.66 -7.38 -15.70
CA GLU A 193 14.30 -6.76 -16.86
C GLU A 193 14.25 -5.24 -16.63
N PRO A 194 15.40 -4.55 -16.75
CA PRO A 194 15.39 -3.11 -16.70
C PRO A 194 14.48 -2.65 -17.83
N LYS A 195 13.38 -2.00 -17.48
CA LYS A 195 12.45 -1.46 -18.47
C LYS A 195 13.25 -0.57 -19.41
N LYS A 196 13.35 -0.98 -20.66
CA LYS A 196 14.05 -0.21 -21.68
C LYS A 196 13.27 1.10 -21.84
N GLN A 197 13.80 2.15 -21.26
CA GLN A 197 13.19 3.48 -21.37
C GLN A 197 13.46 3.97 -22.79
N TRP A 198 12.45 3.82 -23.65
CA TRP A 198 12.48 4.41 -24.95
C TRP A 198 11.89 5.82 -24.87
N LEU A 199 12.71 6.80 -25.18
CA LEU A 199 12.32 8.20 -25.22
C LEU A 199 12.40 8.66 -26.67
N PRO A 200 11.27 8.95 -27.35
CA PRO A 200 11.27 9.53 -28.67
C PRO A 200 11.82 10.97 -28.64
N ALA A 201 12.30 11.44 -29.75
CA ALA A 201 12.62 12.85 -29.91
C ALA A 201 11.34 13.69 -29.74
N TYR A 202 11.48 14.90 -29.18
CA TYR A 202 10.31 15.76 -28.92
C TYR A 202 9.51 16.10 -30.18
N GLN A 203 10.15 16.06 -31.37
CA GLN A 203 9.51 16.27 -32.66
C GLN A 203 8.55 15.14 -33.06
N GLU A 204 8.74 13.96 -32.49
CA GLU A 204 7.92 12.77 -32.76
C GLU A 204 6.70 12.69 -31.84
N LEU A 205 6.62 13.58 -30.85
CA LEU A 205 5.51 13.63 -29.92
C LEU A 205 4.29 14.29 -30.60
N PRO A 206 3.13 13.65 -30.65
CA PRO A 206 1.90 14.29 -31.09
C PRO A 206 1.52 15.42 -30.12
N VAL A 207 0.86 16.45 -30.62
CA VAL A 207 0.35 17.54 -29.78
C VAL A 207 -0.60 16.97 -28.72
N GLY A 208 -0.30 17.23 -27.43
CA GLY A 208 -1.04 16.65 -26.32
C GLY A 208 -0.79 15.16 -26.07
N GLY A 209 0.21 14.58 -26.74
CA GLY A 209 0.64 13.20 -26.54
C GLY A 209 1.61 13.10 -25.36
N PHE A 210 1.70 11.93 -24.78
CA PHE A 210 2.67 11.57 -23.77
C PHE A 210 3.09 10.11 -23.90
N LEU A 211 4.23 9.80 -23.30
CA LEU A 211 4.83 8.48 -23.39
C LEU A 211 4.11 7.49 -22.49
N VAL A 212 3.77 6.33 -23.04
CA VAL A 212 3.37 5.16 -22.27
C VAL A 212 4.21 3.97 -22.70
N GLU A 213 4.91 3.40 -21.76
CA GLU A 213 5.82 2.30 -21.98
C GLU A 213 5.07 1.03 -22.46
N GLY A 214 5.51 0.46 -23.58
CA GLY A 214 5.16 -0.89 -24.01
C GLY A 214 3.83 -1.08 -24.74
N LYS A 215 3.13 -0.03 -25.22
CA LYS A 215 1.77 -0.17 -25.76
C LYS A 215 1.56 0.23 -27.21
N THR A 216 2.45 0.98 -27.79
CA THR A 216 2.49 1.22 -29.24
C THR A 216 3.90 0.95 -29.74
N GLU A 217 4.08 0.70 -31.03
CA GLU A 217 5.42 0.57 -31.61
C GLU A 217 6.31 1.78 -31.29
N ALA A 218 5.70 2.92 -31.06
CA ALA A 218 6.34 4.16 -30.71
C ALA A 218 6.25 4.56 -29.23
N GLY A 219 5.58 3.78 -28.37
CA GLY A 219 5.39 4.14 -26.95
C GLY A 219 4.59 5.43 -26.72
N LEU A 220 3.93 5.96 -27.76
CA LEU A 220 3.21 7.22 -27.75
C LEU A 220 1.73 6.98 -27.61
N ILE A 221 1.09 7.64 -26.66
CA ILE A 221 -0.37 7.68 -26.54
C ILE A 221 -0.83 9.15 -26.56
N GLY A 222 -1.88 9.41 -27.30
CA GLY A 222 -2.55 10.69 -27.31
C GLY A 222 -3.37 10.96 -26.04
N PRO A 223 -4.16 12.04 -26.04
CA PRO A 223 -5.08 12.34 -24.94
C PRO A 223 -5.96 11.12 -24.61
N GLY A 224 -6.13 10.81 -23.32
CA GLY A 224 -6.91 9.65 -22.89
C GLY A 224 -6.09 8.41 -22.53
N SER A 225 -4.75 8.49 -22.42
CA SER A 225 -3.88 7.41 -21.98
C SER A 225 -4.21 6.88 -20.58
N PHE A 226 -5.11 7.54 -19.85
CA PHE A 226 -5.68 7.06 -18.60
C PHE A 226 -6.24 5.63 -18.71
N ILE A 227 -6.68 5.21 -19.89
CA ILE A 227 -7.13 3.84 -20.21
C ILE A 227 -6.06 2.80 -19.87
N GLU A 228 -4.79 3.16 -19.93
CA GLU A 228 -3.68 2.26 -19.66
C GLU A 228 -3.37 2.12 -18.14
N ASN A 229 -3.85 3.06 -17.34
CA ASN A 229 -3.58 3.07 -15.91
C ASN A 229 -4.64 2.27 -15.13
N LYS A 230 -4.60 0.94 -15.25
CA LYS A 230 -5.50 0.05 -14.52
C LYS A 230 -5.18 0.03 -13.03
N VAL A 231 -6.18 0.35 -12.21
CA VAL A 231 -6.06 0.49 -10.75
C VAL A 231 -6.82 -0.59 -9.96
N SER A 232 -7.30 -1.63 -10.61
CA SER A 232 -8.04 -2.74 -9.97
C SER A 232 -7.28 -3.38 -8.82
N GLY A 233 -5.96 -3.45 -8.91
CA GLY A 233 -5.08 -3.96 -7.87
C GLY A 233 -5.06 -3.13 -6.57
N TRP A 234 -5.60 -1.92 -6.57
CA TRP A 234 -5.61 -1.04 -5.40
C TRP A 234 -6.80 -1.27 -4.47
N ALA A 235 -7.81 -2.01 -4.92
CA ALA A 235 -9.05 -2.23 -4.19
C ALA A 235 -8.94 -3.40 -3.21
N THR A 236 -9.13 -3.15 -1.91
CA THR A 236 -9.36 -4.20 -0.90
C THR A 236 -10.80 -4.72 -0.97
N PHE A 237 -11.74 -3.83 -1.28
CA PHE A 237 -13.14 -4.14 -1.50
C PHE A 237 -13.60 -3.62 -2.87
N ARG A 238 -14.62 -4.27 -3.43
CA ARG A 238 -15.26 -3.83 -4.67
C ARG A 238 -16.77 -3.82 -4.52
N PRO A 239 -17.49 -2.88 -5.17
CA PRO A 239 -18.94 -2.81 -5.11
C PRO A 239 -19.55 -3.95 -5.94
N VAL A 240 -20.55 -4.62 -5.38
CA VAL A 240 -21.42 -5.57 -6.10
C VAL A 240 -22.84 -5.06 -5.99
N ARG A 241 -23.51 -4.86 -7.11
CA ARG A 241 -24.86 -4.33 -7.19
C ARG A 241 -25.89 -5.45 -7.28
N ASP A 242 -26.87 -5.38 -6.41
CA ASP A 242 -28.10 -6.18 -6.46
C ASP A 242 -29.06 -5.52 -7.45
N ARG A 243 -29.33 -6.20 -8.57
CA ARG A 243 -30.18 -5.67 -9.63
C ARG A 243 -31.65 -5.59 -9.25
N GLU A 244 -32.10 -6.50 -8.39
CA GLU A 244 -33.51 -6.56 -7.97
C GLU A 244 -33.88 -5.41 -7.04
N LYS A 245 -32.93 -4.98 -6.19
CA LYS A 245 -33.09 -3.84 -5.30
C LYS A 245 -32.86 -2.48 -5.96
N CYS A 246 -32.17 -2.47 -7.09
CA CYS A 246 -31.72 -1.26 -7.74
C CYS A 246 -32.88 -0.48 -8.40
N THR A 247 -33.11 0.74 -7.95
CA THR A 247 -34.14 1.65 -8.49
C THR A 247 -33.68 2.45 -9.71
N MET A 248 -32.43 2.22 -10.19
CA MET A 248 -31.84 2.97 -11.31
C MET A 248 -31.78 4.47 -11.12
N CYS A 249 -31.62 4.95 -9.87
CA CYS A 249 -31.54 6.38 -9.55
C CYS A 249 -30.27 7.07 -10.04
N LEU A 250 -29.27 6.31 -10.51
CA LEU A 250 -27.99 6.76 -11.08
C LEU A 250 -27.04 7.50 -10.11
N LEU A 251 -27.36 7.61 -8.83
CA LEU A 251 -26.48 8.30 -7.86
C LEU A 251 -25.08 7.66 -7.79
N CYS A 252 -24.98 6.33 -7.83
CA CYS A 252 -23.70 5.63 -7.84
C CYS A 252 -22.86 5.96 -9.10
N TRP A 253 -23.48 6.16 -10.24
CA TRP A 253 -22.84 6.63 -11.46
C TRP A 253 -22.37 8.07 -11.35
N PHE A 254 -23.23 8.94 -10.85
CA PHE A 254 -22.95 10.38 -10.71
C PHE A 254 -21.83 10.67 -9.70
N TYR A 255 -21.83 9.98 -8.55
CA TYR A 255 -20.84 10.20 -7.49
C TYR A 255 -19.57 9.37 -7.65
N CYS A 256 -19.43 8.55 -8.68
CA CYS A 256 -18.21 7.76 -8.88
C CYS A 256 -17.03 8.68 -9.23
N PRO A 257 -16.00 8.82 -8.35
CA PRO A 257 -14.89 9.74 -8.59
C PRO A 257 -13.97 9.29 -9.74
N GLU A 258 -14.05 8.01 -10.12
CA GLU A 258 -13.23 7.43 -11.18
C GLU A 258 -14.03 7.20 -12.48
N GLY A 259 -15.32 7.51 -12.50
CA GLY A 259 -16.17 7.28 -13.66
C GLY A 259 -16.29 5.81 -14.09
N THR A 260 -16.05 4.87 -13.17
CA THR A 260 -15.99 3.42 -13.49
C THR A 260 -17.34 2.74 -13.57
N ILE A 261 -18.39 3.39 -13.09
CA ILE A 261 -19.76 2.90 -13.27
C ILE A 261 -20.29 3.50 -14.56
N VAL A 262 -20.53 2.64 -15.53
CA VAL A 262 -20.99 3.06 -16.87
C VAL A 262 -22.40 2.58 -17.12
N ARG A 263 -23.15 3.39 -17.86
CA ARG A 263 -24.50 3.04 -18.32
C ARG A 263 -24.36 2.25 -19.63
N VAL A 264 -24.93 1.05 -19.65
CA VAL A 264 -24.96 0.22 -20.88
C VAL A 264 -26.16 0.65 -21.72
N SER A 265 -25.89 1.23 -22.89
CA SER A 265 -26.89 1.93 -23.72
C SER A 265 -28.08 1.07 -24.14
N ASP A 266 -27.87 -0.20 -24.48
CA ASP A 266 -28.89 -1.05 -25.10
C ASP A 266 -29.90 -1.65 -24.11
N LYS A 267 -29.60 -1.65 -22.81
CA LYS A 267 -30.47 -2.22 -21.74
C LYS A 267 -30.79 -1.27 -20.61
N GLY A 268 -30.30 -0.03 -20.65
CA GLY A 268 -30.48 0.92 -19.57
C GLY A 268 -29.85 0.48 -18.24
N ASP A 269 -29.01 -0.55 -18.24
CA ASP A 269 -28.40 -1.10 -17.03
C ASP A 269 -27.07 -0.40 -16.69
N LEU A 270 -26.60 -0.58 -15.47
CA LEU A 270 -25.31 -0.09 -15.00
C LEU A 270 -24.30 -1.24 -14.90
N MET A 271 -23.10 -1.00 -15.37
CA MET A 271 -21.97 -1.91 -15.23
C MET A 271 -20.82 -1.20 -14.53
N THR A 272 -20.14 -1.91 -13.63
CA THR A 272 -18.91 -1.41 -13.01
C THR A 272 -17.71 -1.95 -13.76
N ASN A 273 -16.88 -1.05 -14.32
CA ASN A 273 -15.60 -1.42 -14.88
C ASN A 273 -14.58 -1.55 -13.71
N TYR A 274 -14.33 -2.78 -13.31
CA TYR A 274 -13.45 -3.07 -12.18
C TYR A 274 -11.98 -2.80 -12.48
N ASP A 275 -11.54 -2.69 -13.73
CA ASP A 275 -10.15 -2.35 -14.08
C ASP A 275 -9.70 -1.00 -13.51
N TYR A 276 -10.67 -0.09 -13.34
CA TYR A 276 -10.40 1.26 -12.82
C TYR A 276 -11.04 1.55 -11.47
N CYS A 277 -11.77 0.58 -10.89
CA CYS A 277 -12.44 0.76 -9.62
C CYS A 277 -11.43 0.68 -8.46
N LYS A 278 -11.32 1.75 -7.67
CA LYS A 278 -10.45 1.82 -6.47
C LYS A 278 -11.10 1.26 -5.20
N GLY A 279 -12.34 0.81 -5.26
CA GLY A 279 -13.04 0.28 -4.09
C GLY A 279 -13.29 1.30 -2.99
N CYS A 280 -13.48 2.57 -3.33
CA CYS A 280 -13.64 3.67 -2.36
C CYS A 280 -14.94 3.63 -1.54
N GLY A 281 -15.97 2.88 -1.99
CA GLY A 281 -17.22 2.70 -1.29
C GLY A 281 -18.26 3.82 -1.44
N VAL A 282 -17.94 4.93 -2.12
CA VAL A 282 -18.87 6.06 -2.30
C VAL A 282 -20.20 5.61 -2.91
N CYS A 283 -20.16 4.77 -3.95
CA CYS A 283 -21.37 4.26 -4.62
C CYS A 283 -22.26 3.42 -3.69
N ALA A 284 -21.69 2.71 -2.72
CA ALA A 284 -22.46 1.95 -1.73
C ALA A 284 -23.05 2.89 -0.67
N ASN A 285 -22.28 3.90 -0.22
CA ASN A 285 -22.73 4.88 0.77
C ASN A 285 -23.86 5.76 0.25
N GLU A 286 -23.81 6.15 -1.02
CA GLU A 286 -24.82 7.01 -1.66
C GLU A 286 -26.03 6.23 -2.22
N CYS A 287 -26.08 4.91 -2.04
CA CYS A 287 -27.19 4.11 -2.54
C CYS A 287 -28.41 4.22 -1.61
N PRO A 288 -29.51 4.86 -2.01
CA PRO A 288 -30.65 5.14 -1.12
C PRO A 288 -31.46 3.87 -0.75
N VAL A 289 -31.22 2.77 -1.43
CA VAL A 289 -31.92 1.49 -1.25
C VAL A 289 -30.99 0.34 -0.87
N ASP A 290 -29.76 0.65 -0.47
CA ASP A 290 -28.74 -0.35 -0.08
C ASP A 290 -28.56 -1.49 -1.10
N ALA A 291 -28.69 -1.17 -2.39
CA ALA A 291 -28.54 -2.15 -3.47
C ALA A 291 -27.07 -2.45 -3.80
N ILE A 292 -26.09 -1.75 -3.20
CA ILE A 292 -24.67 -1.96 -3.46
C ILE A 292 -23.98 -2.42 -2.18
N LYS A 293 -23.36 -3.60 -2.24
CA LYS A 293 -22.56 -4.14 -1.13
C LYS A 293 -21.08 -4.11 -1.50
N MET A 294 -20.24 -3.74 -0.54
CA MET A 294 -18.79 -3.84 -0.68
C MET A 294 -18.34 -5.25 -0.29
N VAL A 295 -17.82 -6.00 -1.25
CA VAL A 295 -17.27 -7.36 -1.04
C VAL A 295 -15.76 -7.34 -1.16
N ARG A 296 -15.06 -8.28 -0.52
CA ARG A 296 -13.61 -8.37 -0.58
C ARG A 296 -13.16 -8.66 -2.03
N ALA A 297 -12.28 -7.82 -2.57
CA ALA A 297 -11.82 -7.91 -3.95
C ALA A 297 -10.84 -9.05 -4.19
N ARG A 298 -10.06 -9.41 -3.15
CA ARG A 298 -9.10 -10.52 -3.16
C ARG A 298 -9.53 -11.56 -2.12
N VAL A 299 -9.70 -12.78 -2.54
CA VAL A 299 -10.01 -13.94 -1.70
C VAL A 299 -8.71 -14.70 -1.43
#